data_bbc2193abd81d82bfda04185222070fe
#
_entry.id   bbc2193abd81d82bfda04185222070fe
#
_cell.length_a   1.000
_cell.length_b   1.000
_cell.length_c   1.000
_cell.angle_alpha   90.00
_cell.angle_beta   90.00
_cell.angle_gamma   90.00
#
_symmetry.space_group_name_H-M   'P 1'
#
loop_
_entity.id
_entity.type
_entity.pdbx_description
1 polymer ?
#
loop_
_entity_poly.entity_id
_entity_poly.type
_entity_poly.pdbx_seq_one_letter_code
_entity_poly.pdbx_strand_id
1 'polypeptide(L)'
;MRRAVGFLLAVLLGAGVLFGSKSALAVDPVVELQQQIDELEKLKKLSEAATRPLENQVRDLNQKIASIRTGIATAKQRTAELAKQISEREQEFSLQYQILTKRISEQYKRKRVISLPFLIFFQLKNPESTRDLAYRASVKAQDKRIISQIIAEITQLEADKKSLDERQKRLAKLEKQFNEQARFFEEEIKKARSYQKELSNKIAELSAKQRAIIAARSGTQTTSVGEVTLADDFNASIAFKTQAPANSFAVFSFGAYTHRNGMSQYGAKARAEAGQSVEEILKAYYPNAHIEKNYDEMGMITVDGVGVIPFEEQYLQGIYEMPASWHLNALKAQAIAARTYAIRYTDNGKRSICTTERCQVFKNQKKGGAWEQAVNETKGWVLVDGSGQPVSTQYASTHGGYANTSGWDTTDKSGSGNWADRAWENKAKSPWFYKAWYRAGYSKTGASCGRSHPWLSEKEFADIINAWIVQKNPNGADTSRIQPVTINRCKINGKGGNPYSMDELKSLADKSGGAVTSISSVTVSHNDSGQTVNVRLETNRGIINIPGSEFKTIFNLRAPGYLRIPQSRFAFFNIDHKR
;
A
#
# COMPACT_ATOMS: atom_id res chain seq x y z
N MET A 1 -7.94 22.80 -23.22
CA MET A 1 -7.49 21.98 -22.09
C MET A 1 -6.74 22.74 -20.98
N ARG A 2 -5.90 23.77 -21.26
CA ARG A 2 -5.21 24.57 -20.22
C ARG A 2 -6.13 25.29 -19.20
N ARG A 3 -7.36 25.64 -19.55
CA ARG A 3 -8.29 26.36 -18.65
C ARG A 3 -9.13 25.45 -17.73
N ALA A 4 -9.29 24.17 -18.04
CA ALA A 4 -10.10 23.25 -17.24
C ALA A 4 -9.34 22.64 -16.06
N VAL A 5 -8.03 22.41 -16.17
CA VAL A 5 -7.20 21.82 -15.10
C VAL A 5 -6.90 22.86 -14.00
N GLY A 6 -6.70 24.13 -14.38
CA GLY A 6 -6.47 25.21 -13.41
C GLY A 6 -7.71 25.51 -12.55
N PHE A 7 -8.92 25.26 -13.04
CA PHE A 7 -10.15 25.55 -12.32
C PHE A 7 -10.49 24.49 -11.25
N LEU A 8 -10.09 23.21 -11.47
CA LEU A 8 -10.32 22.14 -10.50
C LEU A 8 -9.37 22.24 -9.28
N LEU A 9 -8.13 22.69 -9.48
CA LEU A 9 -7.19 22.92 -8.36
C LEU A 9 -7.49 24.20 -7.58
N ALA A 10 -7.98 25.25 -8.22
CA ALA A 10 -8.33 26.52 -7.57
C ALA A 10 -9.58 26.39 -6.66
N VAL A 11 -10.52 25.50 -6.99
CA VAL A 11 -11.70 25.22 -6.16
C VAL A 11 -11.34 24.44 -4.88
N LEU A 12 -10.26 23.66 -4.90
CA LEU A 12 -9.78 22.93 -3.71
C LEU A 12 -8.96 23.79 -2.73
N LEU A 13 -8.37 24.90 -3.20
CA LEU A 13 -7.58 25.81 -2.37
C LEU A 13 -8.41 26.95 -1.74
N GLY A 14 -9.68 27.14 -2.17
CA GLY A 14 -10.56 28.23 -1.73
C GLY A 14 -11.58 27.86 -0.65
N ALA A 15 -11.65 26.61 -0.20
CA ALA A 15 -12.52 26.19 0.89
C ALA A 15 -11.88 26.55 2.25
N GLY A 16 -11.77 27.84 2.54
CA GLY A 16 -11.62 28.34 3.91
C GLY A 16 -12.86 27.93 4.68
N VAL A 17 -12.68 27.00 5.62
CA VAL A 17 -13.73 26.50 6.51
C VAL A 17 -14.20 27.66 7.40
N LEU A 18 -15.29 28.30 7.00
CA LEU A 18 -16.07 29.19 7.86
C LEU A 18 -16.88 28.31 8.83
N PHE A 19 -16.33 28.08 10.01
CA PHE A 19 -17.10 27.53 11.13
C PHE A 19 -18.07 28.59 11.65
N GLY A 20 -19.31 28.54 11.19
CA GLY A 20 -20.41 29.25 11.79
C GLY A 20 -20.78 28.57 13.12
N SER A 21 -20.65 29.34 14.20
CA SER A 21 -21.10 28.93 15.54
C SER A 21 -22.60 28.71 15.56
N LYS A 22 -23.05 27.45 15.54
CA LYS A 22 -24.37 27.04 16.00
C LYS A 22 -24.23 26.35 17.36
N SER A 23 -24.95 26.87 18.36
CA SER A 23 -25.12 26.22 19.66
C SER A 23 -25.66 24.81 19.46
N ALA A 24 -24.82 23.81 19.63
CA ALA A 24 -25.18 22.40 19.56
C ALA A 24 -24.84 21.75 20.91
N LEU A 25 -25.69 20.84 21.34
CA LEU A 25 -25.40 19.86 22.36
C LEU A 25 -23.94 19.39 22.22
N ALA A 26 -23.17 19.42 23.30
CA ALA A 26 -21.74 19.16 23.28
C ALA A 26 -21.44 17.80 22.62
N VAL A 27 -21.03 17.85 21.37
CA VAL A 27 -20.55 16.65 20.64
C VAL A 27 -19.28 16.16 21.35
N ASP A 28 -19.18 14.86 21.56
CA ASP A 28 -17.98 14.27 22.16
C ASP A 28 -16.75 14.66 21.32
N PRO A 29 -15.73 15.32 21.92
CA PRO A 29 -14.53 15.77 21.22
C PRO A 29 -13.82 14.65 20.43
N VAL A 30 -13.97 13.39 20.85
CA VAL A 30 -13.43 12.22 20.14
C VAL A 30 -14.17 11.97 18.82
N VAL A 31 -15.50 12.15 18.83
CA VAL A 31 -16.34 12.01 17.62
C VAL A 31 -16.07 13.14 16.63
N GLU A 32 -15.93 14.37 17.13
CA GLU A 32 -15.60 15.53 16.30
C GLU A 32 -14.24 15.38 15.62
N LEU A 33 -13.22 14.96 16.35
CA LEU A 33 -11.89 14.70 15.78
C LEU A 33 -11.92 13.57 14.75
N GLN A 34 -12.75 12.53 14.94
CA GLN A 34 -12.90 11.47 13.96
C GLN A 34 -13.53 11.97 12.66
N GLN A 35 -14.56 12.81 12.74
CA GLN A 35 -15.17 13.41 11.55
C GLN A 35 -14.15 14.24 10.76
N GLN A 36 -13.33 15.05 11.44
CA GLN A 36 -12.28 15.83 10.81
C GLN A 36 -11.24 14.93 10.12
N ILE A 37 -10.84 13.84 10.75
CA ILE A 37 -9.92 12.85 10.17
C ILE A 37 -10.51 12.24 8.91
N ASP A 38 -11.77 11.80 8.94
CA ASP A 38 -12.45 11.15 7.82
C ASP A 38 -12.59 12.10 6.62
N GLU A 39 -12.85 13.39 6.86
CA GLU A 39 -12.88 14.43 5.82
C GLU A 39 -11.50 14.64 5.17
N LEU A 40 -10.44 14.74 5.96
CA LEU A 40 -9.09 14.92 5.46
C LEU A 40 -8.61 13.67 4.68
N GLU A 41 -8.96 12.47 5.11
CA GLU A 41 -8.69 11.25 4.36
C GLU A 41 -9.40 11.23 3.00
N LYS A 42 -10.64 11.70 2.94
CA LYS A 42 -11.39 11.83 1.70
C LYS A 42 -10.72 12.81 0.74
N LEU A 43 -10.28 13.98 1.24
CA LEU A 43 -9.54 14.96 0.45
C LEU A 43 -8.22 14.42 -0.06
N LYS A 44 -7.48 13.68 0.78
CA LYS A 44 -6.23 13.02 0.39
C LYS A 44 -6.47 12.01 -0.74
N LYS A 45 -7.46 11.14 -0.63
CA LYS A 45 -7.82 10.16 -1.68
C LYS A 45 -8.22 10.84 -3.00
N LEU A 46 -8.96 11.94 -2.94
CA LEU A 46 -9.31 12.73 -4.13
C LEU A 46 -8.07 13.33 -4.80
N SER A 47 -7.14 13.88 -4.01
CA SER A 47 -5.88 14.42 -4.51
C SER A 47 -5.01 13.32 -5.16
N GLU A 48 -4.89 12.15 -4.53
CA GLU A 48 -4.16 11.01 -5.08
C GLU A 48 -4.77 10.52 -6.40
N ALA A 49 -6.09 10.41 -6.46
CA ALA A 49 -6.80 10.02 -7.69
C ALA A 49 -6.60 11.03 -8.83
N ALA A 50 -6.54 12.33 -8.52
CA ALA A 50 -6.27 13.38 -9.51
C ALA A 50 -4.79 13.41 -9.97
N THR A 51 -3.85 12.97 -9.13
CA THR A 51 -2.42 12.98 -9.43
C THR A 51 -2.00 11.83 -10.36
N ARG A 52 -2.58 10.64 -10.22
CA ARG A 52 -2.25 9.44 -11.01
C ARG A 52 -2.29 9.65 -12.54
N PRO A 53 -3.31 10.30 -13.14
CA PRO A 53 -3.32 10.56 -14.58
C PRO A 53 -2.16 11.45 -15.02
N LEU A 54 -1.75 12.44 -14.23
CA LEU A 54 -0.64 13.33 -14.53
C LEU A 54 0.70 12.59 -14.51
N GLU A 55 0.91 11.71 -13.53
CA GLU A 55 2.10 10.85 -13.45
C GLU A 55 2.23 9.93 -14.68
N ASN A 56 1.12 9.36 -15.14
CA ASN A 56 1.09 8.57 -16.37
C ASN A 56 1.44 9.42 -17.59
N GLN A 57 0.92 10.64 -17.70
CA GLN A 57 1.24 11.56 -18.78
C GLN A 57 2.71 11.97 -18.79
N VAL A 58 3.32 12.24 -17.63
CA VAL A 58 4.76 12.54 -17.53
C VAL A 58 5.59 11.36 -18.02
N ARG A 59 5.25 10.15 -17.61
CA ARG A 59 5.96 8.93 -18.06
C ARG A 59 5.88 8.78 -19.58
N ASP A 60 4.72 9.00 -20.18
CA ASP A 60 4.48 8.93 -21.62
C ASP A 60 5.27 10.00 -22.38
N LEU A 61 5.30 11.23 -21.87
CA LEU A 61 6.10 12.33 -22.41
C LEU A 61 7.59 12.03 -22.35
N ASN A 62 8.09 11.52 -21.24
CA ASN A 62 9.49 11.16 -21.08
C ASN A 62 9.92 10.05 -22.05
N GLN A 63 9.07 9.06 -22.31
CA GLN A 63 9.32 8.03 -23.33
C GLN A 63 9.39 8.66 -24.75
N LYS A 64 8.47 9.57 -25.07
CA LYS A 64 8.48 10.29 -26.35
C LYS A 64 9.73 11.15 -26.50
N ILE A 65 10.13 11.87 -25.45
CA ILE A 65 11.37 12.67 -25.42
C ILE A 65 12.60 11.79 -25.67
N ALA A 66 12.69 10.63 -25.02
CA ALA A 66 13.79 9.68 -25.24
C ALA A 66 13.84 9.20 -26.69
N SER A 67 12.70 8.83 -27.28
CA SER A 67 12.61 8.43 -28.68
C SER A 67 13.03 9.56 -29.64
N ILE A 68 12.63 10.81 -29.37
CA ILE A 68 13.02 11.96 -30.17
C ILE A 68 14.52 12.22 -30.06
N ARG A 69 15.13 12.13 -28.88
CA ARG A 69 16.58 12.26 -28.69
C ARG A 69 17.36 11.22 -29.48
N THR A 70 16.92 9.98 -29.47
CA THR A 70 17.49 8.92 -30.31
C THR A 70 17.36 9.27 -31.79
N GLY A 71 16.19 9.75 -32.23
CA GLY A 71 15.97 10.20 -33.61
C GLY A 71 16.88 11.36 -34.04
N ILE A 72 17.10 12.34 -33.16
CA ILE A 72 18.04 13.45 -33.39
C ILE A 72 19.48 12.95 -33.50
N ALA A 73 19.92 12.05 -32.61
CA ALA A 73 21.27 11.48 -32.66
C ALA A 73 21.50 10.72 -33.94
N THR A 74 20.58 9.86 -34.36
CA THR A 74 20.65 9.12 -35.65
C THR A 74 20.68 10.06 -36.85
N ALA A 75 19.85 11.12 -36.83
CA ALA A 75 19.85 12.11 -37.91
C ALA A 75 21.18 12.85 -38.02
N LYS A 76 21.78 13.25 -36.86
CA LYS A 76 23.13 13.88 -36.82
C LYS A 76 24.20 13.00 -37.39
N GLN A 77 24.22 11.72 -36.99
CA GLN A 77 25.18 10.75 -37.49
C GLN A 77 25.05 10.57 -39.03
N ARG A 78 23.82 10.44 -39.52
CA ARG A 78 23.56 10.31 -40.98
C ARG A 78 23.92 11.60 -41.74
N THR A 79 23.66 12.78 -41.19
CA THR A 79 24.09 14.06 -41.78
C THR A 79 25.61 14.16 -41.90
N ALA A 80 26.35 13.72 -40.91
CA ALA A 80 27.82 13.67 -40.94
C ALA A 80 28.33 12.70 -42.00
N GLU A 81 27.72 11.51 -42.14
CA GLU A 81 28.06 10.53 -43.14
C GLU A 81 27.80 11.08 -44.57
N LEU A 82 26.65 11.73 -44.78
CA LEU A 82 26.33 12.35 -46.07
C LEU A 82 27.30 13.49 -46.40
N ALA A 83 27.71 14.30 -45.41
CA ALA A 83 28.71 15.34 -45.63
C ALA A 83 30.06 14.78 -46.08
N LYS A 84 30.47 13.63 -45.51
CA LYS A 84 31.69 12.92 -45.93
C LYS A 84 31.55 12.42 -47.37
N GLN A 85 30.44 11.78 -47.72
CA GLN A 85 30.16 11.30 -49.08
C GLN A 85 30.15 12.43 -50.10
N ILE A 86 29.56 13.58 -49.79
CA ILE A 86 29.60 14.77 -50.65
C ILE A 86 31.04 15.21 -50.87
N SER A 87 31.85 15.33 -49.81
CA SER A 87 33.26 15.72 -49.94
C SER A 87 34.07 14.75 -50.81
N GLU A 88 33.85 13.44 -50.63
CA GLU A 88 34.52 12.40 -51.48
C GLU A 88 34.11 12.55 -52.94
N ARG A 89 32.84 12.77 -53.24
CA ARG A 89 32.35 12.99 -54.59
C ARG A 89 32.81 14.30 -55.23
N GLU A 90 32.92 15.37 -54.46
CA GLU A 90 33.51 16.65 -54.89
C GLU A 90 34.97 16.51 -55.29
N GLN A 91 35.75 15.72 -54.53
CA GLN A 91 37.15 15.42 -54.88
C GLN A 91 37.24 14.60 -56.18
N GLU A 92 36.41 13.58 -56.34
CA GLU A 92 36.32 12.79 -57.57
C GLU A 92 35.93 13.65 -58.78
N PHE A 93 34.93 14.53 -58.61
CA PHE A 93 34.51 15.51 -59.62
C PHE A 93 35.69 16.42 -60.03
N SER A 94 36.40 16.98 -59.03
CA SER A 94 37.56 17.84 -59.26
C SER A 94 38.65 17.12 -60.09
N LEU A 95 38.94 15.87 -59.77
CA LEU A 95 39.93 15.06 -60.53
C LEU A 95 39.48 14.81 -61.95
N GLN A 96 38.21 14.37 -62.15
CA GLN A 96 37.65 14.13 -63.50
C GLN A 96 37.61 15.41 -64.35
N TYR A 97 37.28 16.52 -63.71
CA TYR A 97 37.26 17.84 -64.35
C TYR A 97 38.67 18.28 -64.81
N GLN A 98 39.71 18.07 -63.98
CA GLN A 98 41.12 18.32 -64.34
C GLN A 98 41.57 17.48 -65.48
N ILE A 99 41.23 16.16 -65.52
CA ILE A 99 41.55 15.23 -66.59
C ILE A 99 40.88 15.71 -67.88
N LEU A 100 39.61 16.05 -67.85
CA LEU A 100 38.88 16.55 -69.03
C LEU A 100 39.47 17.86 -69.55
N THR A 101 39.77 18.80 -68.62
CA THR A 101 40.39 20.08 -69.01
C THR A 101 41.76 19.87 -69.69
N LYS A 102 42.57 18.99 -69.14
CA LYS A 102 43.84 18.64 -69.74
C LYS A 102 43.69 18.01 -71.16
N ARG A 103 42.76 17.10 -71.32
CA ARG A 103 42.45 16.47 -72.63
C ARG A 103 41.92 17.48 -73.62
N ILE A 104 41.06 18.39 -73.23
CA ILE A 104 40.56 19.48 -74.11
C ILE A 104 41.69 20.43 -74.52
N SER A 105 42.54 20.82 -73.58
CA SER A 105 43.73 21.66 -73.83
C SER A 105 44.68 21.06 -74.80
N GLU A 106 44.99 19.79 -74.65
CA GLU A 106 45.88 19.06 -75.60
C GLU A 106 45.23 18.89 -76.95
N GLN A 107 43.94 18.66 -77.07
CA GLN A 107 43.24 18.64 -78.34
C GLN A 107 43.23 19.98 -79.04
N TYR A 108 43.08 21.07 -78.24
CA TYR A 108 43.11 22.42 -78.81
C TYR A 108 44.51 22.79 -79.34
N LYS A 109 45.55 22.42 -78.62
CA LYS A 109 46.95 22.64 -79.06
C LYS A 109 47.24 21.90 -80.37
N ARG A 110 46.77 20.67 -80.49
CA ARG A 110 46.95 19.86 -81.73
C ARG A 110 46.12 20.37 -82.91
N LYS A 111 44.98 20.98 -82.73
CA LYS A 111 44.14 21.58 -83.81
C LYS A 111 44.78 22.86 -84.38
N ARG A 112 45.68 23.55 -83.67
CA ARG A 112 46.34 24.73 -84.24
C ARG A 112 47.39 24.46 -85.25
N VAL A 113 47.76 23.21 -85.49
CA VAL A 113 48.92 22.85 -86.35
C VAL A 113 48.48 22.32 -87.76
N ILE A 114 47.18 22.03 -87.99
CA ILE A 114 46.75 21.42 -89.25
C ILE A 114 45.50 22.13 -89.80
N SER A 115 45.55 22.66 -91.05
CA SER A 115 44.40 23.30 -91.70
C SER A 115 43.29 22.26 -92.10
N LEU A 116 42.01 22.66 -91.89
CA LEU A 116 40.84 21.77 -92.07
C LEU A 116 40.80 20.98 -93.38
N PRO A 117 41.17 21.55 -94.55
CA PRO A 117 41.11 20.81 -95.82
C PRO A 117 42.11 19.66 -95.91
N PHE A 118 43.26 19.77 -95.27
CA PHE A 118 44.29 18.72 -95.31
C PHE A 118 43.94 17.53 -94.34
N LEU A 119 43.17 17.79 -93.30
CA LEU A 119 42.67 16.78 -92.38
C LEU A 119 41.61 15.88 -93.06
N ILE A 120 40.69 16.45 -93.88
CA ILE A 120 39.63 15.68 -94.51
C ILE A 120 40.23 14.73 -95.57
N PHE A 121 41.26 15.15 -96.32
CA PHE A 121 41.90 14.33 -97.40
C PHE A 121 42.75 13.21 -96.86
N PHE A 122 43.42 13.39 -95.76
CA PHE A 122 44.30 12.38 -95.12
C PHE A 122 43.49 11.40 -94.23
N GLN A 123 42.38 11.80 -93.69
CA GLN A 123 41.52 10.94 -92.83
C GLN A 123 40.73 9.91 -93.59
N LEU A 124 40.39 10.17 -94.87
CA LEU A 124 39.63 9.23 -95.71
C LEU A 124 40.47 8.04 -96.25
N LYS A 125 41.81 8.09 -96.09
CA LYS A 125 42.69 7.00 -96.58
C LYS A 125 43.43 6.21 -95.48
N ASN A 126 43.24 6.55 -94.22
CA ASN A 126 43.98 5.88 -93.15
C ASN A 126 43.00 5.35 -92.04
N PRO A 127 42.75 4.03 -91.93
CA PRO A 127 41.84 3.42 -90.99
C PRO A 127 42.19 3.73 -89.49
N GLU A 128 43.47 3.99 -89.19
CA GLU A 128 43.94 4.31 -87.87
C GLU A 128 43.49 5.70 -87.41
N SER A 129 43.41 6.70 -88.31
CA SER A 129 42.97 8.05 -87.96
C SER A 129 41.47 8.14 -87.71
N THR A 130 40.63 7.34 -88.39
CA THR A 130 39.20 7.22 -88.10
C THR A 130 38.94 6.50 -86.76
N ARG A 131 39.74 5.48 -86.44
CA ARG A 131 39.70 4.81 -85.11
C ARG A 131 40.10 5.76 -83.98
N ASP A 132 41.18 6.59 -84.18
CA ASP A 132 41.60 7.56 -83.19
C ASP A 132 40.51 8.65 -82.90
N LEU A 133 39.85 9.13 -84.00
CA LEU A 133 38.74 10.08 -83.89
C LEU A 133 37.51 9.44 -83.16
N ALA A 134 37.15 8.24 -83.53
CA ALA A 134 36.06 7.49 -82.90
C ALA A 134 36.39 7.22 -81.41
N TYR A 135 37.62 6.82 -81.12
CA TYR A 135 38.10 6.61 -79.77
C TYR A 135 38.04 7.90 -78.93
N ARG A 136 38.53 9.01 -79.49
CA ARG A 136 38.48 10.35 -78.78
C ARG A 136 37.05 10.83 -78.61
N ALA A 137 36.15 10.61 -79.52
CA ALA A 137 34.73 10.91 -79.45
C ALA A 137 34.07 10.07 -78.32
N SER A 138 34.41 8.76 -78.29
CA SER A 138 33.94 7.84 -77.26
C SER A 138 34.45 8.25 -75.83
N VAL A 139 35.75 8.55 -75.66
CA VAL A 139 36.33 8.99 -74.42
C VAL A 139 35.68 10.29 -73.96
N LYS A 140 35.49 11.27 -74.86
CA LYS A 140 34.81 12.55 -74.51
C LYS A 140 33.36 12.33 -74.07
N ALA A 141 32.63 11.42 -74.72
CA ALA A 141 31.27 11.06 -74.37
C ALA A 141 31.24 10.36 -73.03
N GLN A 142 32.22 9.48 -72.73
CA GLN A 142 32.37 8.81 -71.44
C GLN A 142 32.70 9.81 -70.33
N ASP A 143 33.66 10.70 -70.48
CA ASP A 143 34.01 11.74 -69.51
C ASP A 143 32.80 12.61 -69.20
N LYS A 144 32.02 13.03 -70.23
CA LYS A 144 30.80 13.81 -70.02
C LYS A 144 29.75 13.04 -69.19
N ARG A 145 29.58 11.72 -69.46
CA ARG A 145 28.64 10.89 -68.68
C ARG A 145 29.06 10.79 -67.22
N ILE A 146 30.34 10.48 -67.00
CA ILE A 146 30.86 10.38 -65.60
C ILE A 146 30.65 11.68 -64.84
N ILE A 147 31.02 12.82 -65.42
CA ILE A 147 30.83 14.15 -64.78
C ILE A 147 29.37 14.42 -64.54
N SER A 148 28.48 14.15 -65.48
CA SER A 148 27.03 14.34 -65.31
C SER A 148 26.46 13.44 -64.23
N GLN A 149 26.95 12.22 -64.08
CA GLN A 149 26.57 11.30 -63.04
C GLN A 149 27.02 11.78 -61.67
N ILE A 150 28.28 12.20 -61.52
CA ILE A 150 28.81 12.71 -60.27
C ILE A 150 28.03 13.96 -59.83
N ILE A 151 27.72 14.89 -60.73
CA ILE A 151 26.91 16.09 -60.42
C ILE A 151 25.52 15.68 -59.94
N ALA A 152 24.85 14.70 -60.60
CA ALA A 152 23.54 14.24 -60.17
C ALA A 152 23.58 13.60 -58.80
N GLU A 153 24.62 12.78 -58.50
CA GLU A 153 24.80 12.16 -57.19
C GLU A 153 25.04 13.22 -56.09
N ILE A 154 25.91 14.21 -56.35
CA ILE A 154 26.15 15.32 -55.38
C ILE A 154 24.84 16.08 -55.12
N THR A 155 24.09 16.43 -56.14
CA THR A 155 22.81 17.13 -56.03
C THR A 155 21.81 16.33 -55.18
N GLN A 156 21.74 15.01 -55.35
CA GLN A 156 20.89 14.15 -54.55
C GLN A 156 21.33 14.07 -53.10
N LEU A 157 22.62 13.92 -52.84
CA LEU A 157 23.18 13.88 -51.48
C LEU A 157 22.96 15.20 -50.73
N GLU A 158 23.09 16.34 -51.41
CA GLU A 158 22.77 17.67 -50.86
C GLU A 158 21.29 17.81 -50.49
N ALA A 159 20.38 17.32 -51.36
CA ALA A 159 18.95 17.32 -51.09
C ALA A 159 18.60 16.44 -49.90
N ASP A 160 19.21 15.25 -49.78
CA ASP A 160 19.04 14.34 -48.67
C ASP A 160 19.56 14.96 -47.34
N LYS A 161 20.73 15.60 -47.37
CA LYS A 161 21.31 16.32 -46.25
C LYS A 161 20.39 17.44 -45.77
N LYS A 162 19.86 18.26 -46.67
CA LYS A 162 18.91 19.33 -46.37
C LYS A 162 17.62 18.78 -45.73
N SER A 163 17.09 17.68 -46.26
CA SER A 163 15.90 17.02 -45.72
C SER A 163 16.13 16.53 -44.30
N LEU A 164 17.32 15.95 -44.01
CA LEU A 164 17.69 15.51 -42.65
C LEU A 164 17.87 16.68 -41.67
N ASP A 165 18.47 17.77 -42.09
CA ASP A 165 18.62 18.98 -41.29
C ASP A 165 17.26 19.59 -40.94
N GLU A 166 16.32 19.63 -41.84
CA GLU A 166 14.94 20.07 -41.58
C GLU A 166 14.21 19.15 -40.61
N ARG A 167 14.39 17.83 -40.76
CA ARG A 167 13.83 16.83 -39.85
C ARG A 167 14.41 17.01 -38.46
N GLN A 168 15.71 17.22 -38.31
CA GLN A 168 16.39 17.45 -37.06
C GLN A 168 15.86 18.73 -36.35
N LYS A 169 15.67 19.82 -37.08
CA LYS A 169 15.07 21.07 -36.57
C LYS A 169 13.64 20.84 -36.06
N ARG A 170 12.83 20.08 -36.78
CA ARG A 170 11.46 19.73 -36.37
C ARG A 170 11.48 18.89 -35.09
N LEU A 171 12.34 17.87 -34.99
CA LEU A 171 12.47 17.01 -33.79
C LEU A 171 12.94 17.82 -32.59
N ALA A 172 13.90 18.73 -32.73
CA ALA A 172 14.37 19.62 -31.67
C ALA A 172 13.24 20.55 -31.14
N LYS A 173 12.39 21.07 -32.04
CA LYS A 173 11.22 21.85 -31.63
C LYS A 173 10.21 21.03 -30.84
N LEU A 174 9.94 19.80 -31.25
CA LEU A 174 9.06 18.87 -30.54
C LEU A 174 9.63 18.46 -29.18
N GLU A 175 10.94 18.19 -29.10
CA GLU A 175 11.62 17.91 -27.83
C GLU A 175 11.42 19.07 -26.83
N LYS A 176 11.63 20.32 -27.30
CA LYS A 176 11.42 21.50 -26.45
C LYS A 176 9.97 21.58 -25.94
N GLN A 177 8.99 21.38 -26.83
CA GLN A 177 7.57 21.45 -26.45
C GLN A 177 7.21 20.36 -25.42
N PHE A 178 7.68 19.13 -25.62
CA PHE A 178 7.40 18.04 -24.70
C PHE A 178 8.12 18.20 -23.35
N ASN A 179 9.35 18.72 -23.34
CA ASN A 179 10.04 19.06 -22.11
C ASN A 179 9.31 20.15 -21.32
N GLU A 180 8.77 21.18 -21.97
CA GLU A 180 7.97 22.22 -21.32
C GLU A 180 6.68 21.64 -20.72
N GLN A 181 6.00 20.74 -21.45
CA GLN A 181 4.81 20.05 -20.93
C GLN A 181 5.13 19.13 -19.76
N ALA A 182 6.20 18.35 -19.84
CA ALA A 182 6.63 17.46 -18.78
C ALA A 182 6.96 18.24 -17.50
N ARG A 183 7.73 19.34 -17.61
CA ARG A 183 8.02 20.23 -16.47
C ARG A 183 6.77 20.82 -15.83
N PHE A 184 5.81 21.24 -16.62
CA PHE A 184 4.54 21.76 -16.12
C PHE A 184 3.81 20.69 -15.28
N PHE A 185 3.69 19.47 -15.79
CA PHE A 185 3.04 18.38 -15.04
C PHE A 185 3.84 17.95 -13.82
N GLU A 186 5.18 17.91 -13.89
CA GLU A 186 6.05 17.62 -12.74
C GLU A 186 5.88 18.65 -11.61
N GLU A 187 5.76 19.92 -11.94
CA GLU A 187 5.48 20.97 -10.95
C GLU A 187 4.10 20.79 -10.30
N GLU A 188 3.06 20.47 -11.08
CA GLU A 188 1.72 20.22 -10.55
C GLU A 188 1.69 18.95 -9.66
N ILE A 189 2.39 17.88 -10.05
CA ILE A 189 2.56 16.68 -9.23
C ILE A 189 3.28 17.02 -7.92
N LYS A 190 4.33 17.83 -7.98
CA LYS A 190 5.08 18.28 -6.79
C LYS A 190 4.18 19.05 -5.81
N LYS A 191 3.34 19.96 -6.31
CA LYS A 191 2.36 20.70 -5.51
C LYS A 191 1.34 19.75 -4.88
N ALA A 192 0.78 18.80 -5.66
CA ALA A 192 -0.17 17.82 -5.19
C ALA A 192 0.43 16.92 -4.09
N ARG A 193 1.66 16.46 -4.26
CA ARG A 193 2.37 15.66 -3.24
C ARG A 193 2.66 16.46 -1.96
N SER A 194 3.00 17.74 -2.08
CA SER A 194 3.15 18.62 -0.91
C SER A 194 1.85 18.75 -0.13
N TYR A 195 0.74 18.95 -0.82
CA TYR A 195 -0.60 18.99 -0.23
C TYR A 195 -0.99 17.66 0.44
N GLN A 196 -0.75 16.54 -0.21
CA GLN A 196 -0.99 15.20 0.36
C GLN A 196 -0.16 14.95 1.63
N LYS A 197 1.08 15.45 1.66
CA LYS A 197 1.94 15.40 2.85
C LYS A 197 1.36 16.24 3.99
N GLU A 198 0.87 17.44 3.69
CA GLU A 198 0.24 18.33 4.68
C GLU A 198 -1.03 17.68 5.26
N LEU A 199 -1.90 17.12 4.42
CA LEU A 199 -3.08 16.36 4.86
C LEU A 199 -2.69 15.17 5.75
N SER A 200 -1.66 14.40 5.37
CA SER A 200 -1.17 13.27 6.17
C SER A 200 -0.65 13.71 7.53
N ASN A 201 0.08 14.82 7.59
CA ASN A 201 0.58 15.37 8.86
C ASN A 201 -0.59 15.84 9.75
N LYS A 202 -1.61 16.46 9.16
CA LYS A 202 -2.80 16.92 9.91
C LYS A 202 -3.62 15.76 10.44
N ILE A 203 -3.84 14.74 9.64
CA ILE A 203 -4.48 13.48 10.06
C ILE A 203 -3.72 12.88 11.25
N ALA A 204 -2.39 12.81 11.17
CA ALA A 204 -1.56 12.27 12.25
C ALA A 204 -1.66 13.10 13.55
N GLU A 205 -1.70 14.43 13.44
CA GLU A 205 -1.88 15.34 14.59
C GLU A 205 -3.24 15.14 15.26
N LEU A 206 -4.33 15.12 14.47
CA LEU A 206 -5.69 14.94 14.99
C LEU A 206 -5.86 13.55 15.62
N SER A 207 -5.32 12.50 14.98
CA SER A 207 -5.32 11.16 15.54
C SER A 207 -4.54 11.08 16.87
N ALA A 208 -3.42 11.81 16.99
CA ALA A 208 -2.68 11.88 18.24
C ALA A 208 -3.48 12.60 19.33
N LYS A 209 -4.16 13.72 19.03
CA LYS A 209 -5.06 14.42 19.96
C LYS A 209 -6.22 13.55 20.40
N GLN A 210 -6.87 12.86 19.46
CA GLN A 210 -7.95 11.92 19.76
C GLN A 210 -7.50 10.83 20.74
N ARG A 211 -6.33 10.23 20.49
CA ARG A 211 -5.75 9.21 21.36
C ARG A 211 -5.42 9.76 22.75
N ALA A 212 -4.89 10.98 22.85
CA ALA A 212 -4.59 11.61 24.13
C ALA A 212 -5.86 11.83 24.98
N ILE A 213 -6.98 12.24 24.37
CA ILE A 213 -8.26 12.40 25.05
C ILE A 213 -8.80 11.04 25.53
N ILE A 214 -8.72 10.01 24.69
CA ILE A 214 -9.11 8.64 25.06
C ILE A 214 -8.27 8.15 26.24
N ALA A 215 -6.96 8.39 26.20
CA ALA A 215 -6.02 8.03 27.25
C ALA A 215 -6.34 8.73 28.57
N ALA A 216 -6.57 10.03 28.53
CA ALA A 216 -6.92 10.81 29.72
C ALA A 216 -8.24 10.32 30.36
N ARG A 217 -9.22 9.90 29.54
CA ARG A 217 -10.51 9.35 30.01
C ARG A 217 -10.38 7.94 30.59
N SER A 218 -9.44 7.13 30.08
CA SER A 218 -9.28 5.73 30.48
C SER A 218 -8.37 5.53 31.69
N GLY A 219 -7.67 6.57 32.15
CA GLY A 219 -6.67 6.46 33.21
C GLY A 219 -5.45 5.60 32.86
N THR A 220 -5.36 5.13 31.63
CA THR A 220 -4.25 4.35 31.08
C THR A 220 -3.41 5.24 30.20
N GLN A 221 -2.09 5.25 30.39
CA GLN A 221 -1.18 5.88 29.43
C GLN A 221 -1.24 5.07 28.13
N THR A 222 -1.97 5.58 27.15
CA THR A 222 -1.98 4.98 25.82
C THR A 222 -0.67 5.31 25.12
N THR A 223 0.19 4.33 25.00
CA THR A 223 1.25 4.38 24.03
C THR A 223 0.61 4.22 22.65
N SER A 224 0.88 5.15 21.73
CA SER A 224 0.37 5.10 20.36
C SER A 224 1.05 3.95 19.61
N VAL A 225 0.39 2.82 19.55
CA VAL A 225 0.74 1.73 18.63
C VAL A 225 -0.13 1.91 17.42
N GLY A 226 0.47 2.22 16.27
CA GLY A 226 -0.14 2.34 14.96
C GLY A 226 -1.54 2.99 14.89
N GLU A 227 -1.88 3.61 13.80
CA GLU A 227 -3.25 4.08 13.54
C GLU A 227 -4.14 2.91 13.14
N VAL A 228 -4.47 2.02 14.08
CA VAL A 228 -5.44 0.96 13.82
C VAL A 228 -6.83 1.57 13.84
N THR A 229 -7.52 1.54 12.72
CA THR A 229 -8.95 1.83 12.68
C THR A 229 -9.65 0.80 13.56
N LEU A 230 -10.27 1.26 14.66
CA LEU A 230 -10.92 0.39 15.65
C LEU A 230 -12.06 -0.38 14.97
N ALA A 231 -11.89 -1.70 14.83
CA ALA A 231 -12.94 -2.59 14.36
C ALA A 231 -13.91 -3.00 15.48
N ASP A 232 -13.61 -2.64 16.73
CA ASP A 232 -14.44 -2.84 17.92
C ASP A 232 -14.86 -1.50 18.52
N ASP A 233 -15.80 -1.54 19.46
CA ASP A 233 -16.17 -0.37 20.26
C ASP A 233 -15.22 -0.25 21.46
N PHE A 234 -14.02 0.23 21.20
CA PHE A 234 -12.96 0.39 22.20
C PHE A 234 -13.43 1.23 23.39
N ASN A 235 -14.05 2.39 23.12
CA ASN A 235 -14.45 3.31 24.18
C ASN A 235 -15.55 2.71 25.07
N ALA A 236 -16.58 2.10 24.47
CA ALA A 236 -17.62 1.44 25.23
C ALA A 236 -17.08 0.19 25.97
N SER A 237 -16.13 -0.54 25.40
CA SER A 237 -15.51 -1.69 26.07
C SER A 237 -14.78 -1.29 27.33
N ILE A 238 -13.95 -0.23 27.30
CA ILE A 238 -13.23 0.26 28.51
C ILE A 238 -14.17 0.95 29.50
N ALA A 239 -15.25 1.56 29.04
CA ALA A 239 -16.21 2.25 29.87
C ALA A 239 -17.23 1.31 30.55
N PHE A 240 -17.22 0.02 30.25
CA PHE A 240 -18.19 -0.94 30.77
C PHE A 240 -18.32 -0.86 32.30
N LYS A 241 -17.22 -0.92 33.03
CA LYS A 241 -17.24 -0.91 34.49
C LYS A 241 -17.82 0.38 35.09
N THR A 242 -17.63 1.51 34.42
CA THR A 242 -18.02 2.84 34.94
C THR A 242 -19.40 3.28 34.42
N GLN A 243 -19.74 3.01 33.17
CA GLN A 243 -20.92 3.58 32.49
C GLN A 243 -22.06 2.61 32.27
N ALA A 244 -21.81 1.28 32.25
CA ALA A 244 -22.89 0.33 32.07
C ALA A 244 -23.89 0.39 33.22
N PRO A 245 -25.21 0.18 33.00
CA PRO A 245 -26.18 0.00 34.05
C PRO A 245 -25.85 -1.18 34.96
N ALA A 246 -26.37 -1.18 36.20
CA ALA A 246 -26.30 -2.35 37.07
C ALA A 246 -26.96 -3.56 36.38
N ASN A 247 -26.54 -4.77 36.74
CA ASN A 247 -26.97 -6.04 36.12
C ASN A 247 -26.75 -6.12 34.58
N SER A 248 -25.70 -5.43 34.10
CA SER A 248 -25.28 -5.56 32.69
C SER A 248 -24.17 -6.60 32.52
N PHE A 249 -24.19 -7.25 31.38
CA PHE A 249 -23.20 -8.24 30.97
C PHE A 249 -22.46 -7.77 29.73
N ALA A 250 -21.17 -8.10 29.63
CA ALA A 250 -20.40 -7.86 28.40
C ALA A 250 -19.58 -9.10 28.07
N VAL A 251 -19.69 -9.55 26.82
CA VAL A 251 -18.89 -10.66 26.30
C VAL A 251 -17.70 -10.06 25.56
N PHE A 252 -16.51 -10.27 26.10
CA PHE A 252 -15.25 -9.75 25.58
C PHE A 252 -14.39 -10.90 25.02
N SER A 253 -13.84 -10.68 23.85
CA SER A 253 -12.85 -11.58 23.27
C SER A 253 -11.45 -11.11 23.55
N PHE A 254 -10.50 -12.03 23.60
CA PHE A 254 -9.09 -11.70 23.71
C PHE A 254 -8.50 -11.34 22.35
N GLY A 255 -7.73 -10.25 22.31
CA GLY A 255 -7.11 -9.69 21.12
C GLY A 255 -8.02 -8.79 20.31
N ALA A 256 -7.49 -7.67 19.84
CA ALA A 256 -8.15 -6.76 18.93
C ALA A 256 -8.47 -7.43 17.59
N TYR A 257 -9.31 -6.81 16.79
CA TYR A 257 -9.60 -7.27 15.44
C TYR A 257 -8.34 -7.20 14.57
N THR A 258 -7.71 -8.33 14.41
CA THR A 258 -6.40 -8.47 13.75
C THR A 258 -6.37 -9.75 12.91
N HIS A 259 -5.43 -9.81 11.97
CA HIS A 259 -5.15 -11.02 11.20
C HIS A 259 -4.51 -12.15 12.03
N ARG A 260 -3.98 -11.86 13.23
CA ARG A 260 -3.29 -12.79 14.14
C ARG A 260 -2.09 -13.51 13.52
N ASN A 261 -1.45 -12.93 12.51
CA ASN A 261 -0.26 -13.50 11.86
C ASN A 261 1.00 -12.80 12.36
N GLY A 262 2.01 -13.60 12.67
CA GLY A 262 3.34 -13.13 13.04
C GLY A 262 3.41 -12.49 14.42
N MET A 263 4.15 -11.40 14.58
CA MET A 263 4.51 -10.84 15.88
C MET A 263 3.39 -10.00 16.50
N SER A 264 3.10 -10.26 17.78
CA SER A 264 2.37 -9.32 18.63
C SER A 264 3.33 -8.24 19.15
N GLN A 265 3.04 -6.98 18.85
CA GLN A 265 3.89 -5.87 19.30
C GLN A 265 3.89 -5.73 20.83
N TYR A 266 2.73 -5.83 21.48
CA TYR A 266 2.65 -5.86 22.95
C TYR A 266 3.26 -7.13 23.54
N GLY A 267 3.12 -8.27 22.87
CA GLY A 267 3.79 -9.49 23.28
C GLY A 267 5.32 -9.35 23.21
N ALA A 268 5.86 -8.78 22.12
CA ALA A 268 7.28 -8.47 21.98
C ALA A 268 7.77 -7.50 23.07
N LYS A 269 6.96 -6.47 23.41
CA LYS A 269 7.25 -5.55 24.52
C LYS A 269 7.43 -6.31 25.84
N ALA A 270 6.47 -7.12 26.24
CA ALA A 270 6.54 -7.85 27.52
C ALA A 270 7.70 -8.85 27.56
N ARG A 271 7.98 -9.53 26.43
CA ARG A 271 9.11 -10.45 26.31
C ARG A 271 10.45 -9.72 26.48
N ALA A 272 10.60 -8.55 25.86
CA ALA A 272 11.79 -7.71 26.00
C ALA A 272 11.95 -7.18 27.44
N GLU A 273 10.86 -6.74 28.07
CA GLU A 273 10.83 -6.30 29.49
C GLU A 273 11.13 -7.45 30.47
N ALA A 274 10.87 -8.70 30.07
CA ALA A 274 11.25 -9.90 30.81
C ALA A 274 12.70 -10.37 30.52
N GLY A 275 13.48 -9.60 29.75
CA GLY A 275 14.91 -9.85 29.47
C GLY A 275 15.18 -10.74 28.26
N GLN A 276 14.17 -11.08 27.45
CA GLN A 276 14.42 -11.87 26.23
C GLN A 276 15.22 -11.09 25.18
N SER A 277 16.12 -11.80 24.51
CA SER A 277 16.90 -11.29 23.37
C SER A 277 16.02 -11.04 22.14
N VAL A 278 16.56 -10.34 21.15
CA VAL A 278 15.89 -10.10 19.87
C VAL A 278 15.60 -11.42 19.14
N GLU A 279 16.57 -12.33 19.16
CA GLU A 279 16.48 -13.66 18.57
C GLU A 279 15.36 -14.49 19.23
N GLU A 280 15.27 -14.48 20.55
CA GLU A 280 14.21 -15.19 21.29
C GLU A 280 12.84 -14.63 21.00
N ILE A 281 12.69 -13.31 20.94
CA ILE A 281 11.43 -12.64 20.59
C ILE A 281 10.99 -13.03 19.18
N LEU A 282 11.88 -12.91 18.20
CA LEU A 282 11.56 -13.24 16.81
C LEU A 282 11.28 -14.73 16.62
N LYS A 283 12.04 -15.60 17.28
CA LYS A 283 11.82 -17.05 17.27
C LYS A 283 10.46 -17.44 17.83
N ALA A 284 9.98 -16.72 18.87
CA ALA A 284 8.66 -16.97 19.43
C ALA A 284 7.51 -16.72 18.44
N TYR A 285 7.66 -15.79 17.53
CA TYR A 285 6.62 -15.41 16.56
C TYR A 285 6.85 -15.94 15.14
N TYR A 286 8.09 -16.23 14.77
CA TYR A 286 8.50 -16.75 13.47
C TYR A 286 9.35 -18.03 13.63
N PRO A 287 8.76 -19.12 14.16
CA PRO A 287 9.52 -20.30 14.60
C PRO A 287 10.30 -21.00 13.49
N ASN A 288 9.89 -20.83 12.23
CA ASN A 288 10.51 -21.44 11.05
C ASN A 288 11.48 -20.51 10.31
N ALA A 289 11.82 -19.36 10.90
CA ALA A 289 12.76 -18.41 10.33
C ALA A 289 14.01 -18.26 11.22
N HIS A 290 15.10 -17.79 10.62
CA HIS A 290 16.31 -17.35 11.31
C HIS A 290 16.72 -15.96 10.81
N ILE A 291 17.59 -15.27 11.58
CA ILE A 291 18.10 -13.96 11.21
C ILE A 291 19.33 -14.15 10.33
N GLU A 292 19.26 -13.66 9.10
CA GLU A 292 20.44 -13.39 8.27
C GLU A 292 20.90 -11.96 8.57
N LYS A 293 22.18 -11.80 9.01
CA LYS A 293 22.70 -10.49 9.48
C LYS A 293 23.38 -9.66 8.39
N ASN A 294 23.70 -10.28 7.27
CA ASN A 294 24.39 -9.64 6.14
C ASN A 294 23.56 -9.77 4.87
N TYR A 295 22.26 -9.61 4.98
CA TYR A 295 21.38 -9.66 3.82
C TYR A 295 21.67 -8.48 2.89
N ASP A 296 21.74 -8.75 1.58
CA ASP A 296 22.02 -7.72 0.57
C ASP A 296 20.93 -6.64 0.60
N GLU A 297 21.35 -5.40 0.85
CA GLU A 297 20.43 -4.32 1.17
C GLU A 297 19.71 -3.81 -0.08
N MET A 298 18.40 -3.64 0.05
CA MET A 298 17.61 -2.85 -0.89
C MET A 298 17.93 -1.36 -0.69
N GLY A 299 18.74 -0.75 -1.57
CA GLY A 299 19.20 0.64 -1.41
C GLY A 299 18.05 1.66 -1.41
N MET A 300 17.06 1.48 -2.28
CA MET A 300 15.93 2.40 -2.49
C MET A 300 14.60 1.67 -2.46
N ILE A 301 13.56 2.35 -1.96
CA ILE A 301 12.18 1.84 -1.95
C ILE A 301 11.22 2.86 -2.56
N THR A 302 10.25 2.38 -3.34
CA THR A 302 9.16 3.22 -3.84
C THR A 302 7.99 3.19 -2.85
N VAL A 303 7.62 4.37 -2.33
CA VAL A 303 6.55 4.53 -1.35
C VAL A 303 5.40 5.31 -1.97
N ASP A 304 4.18 4.79 -1.87
CA ASP A 304 2.97 5.40 -2.43
C ASP A 304 2.77 6.82 -1.89
N GLY A 305 2.58 7.77 -2.80
CA GLY A 305 2.39 9.18 -2.45
C GLY A 305 3.65 9.95 -2.00
N VAL A 306 4.81 9.27 -1.90
CA VAL A 306 6.10 9.88 -1.49
C VAL A 306 7.13 9.83 -2.63
N GLY A 307 7.21 8.71 -3.35
CA GLY A 307 8.19 8.47 -4.40
C GLY A 307 9.29 7.50 -3.97
N VAL A 308 10.41 7.55 -4.68
CA VAL A 308 11.59 6.71 -4.41
C VAL A 308 12.43 7.36 -3.32
N ILE A 309 12.70 6.63 -2.22
CA ILE A 309 13.45 7.14 -1.07
C ILE A 309 14.47 6.10 -0.58
N PRO A 310 15.53 6.50 0.15
CA PRO A 310 16.46 5.58 0.79
C PRO A 310 15.75 4.63 1.75
N PHE A 311 16.03 3.32 1.62
CA PHE A 311 15.33 2.31 2.39
C PHE A 311 15.66 2.35 3.88
N GLU A 312 16.93 2.25 4.24
CA GLU A 312 17.37 2.23 5.65
C GLU A 312 17.28 3.61 6.31
N GLU A 313 17.77 4.65 5.64
CA GLU A 313 17.98 5.99 6.22
C GLU A 313 16.69 6.84 6.27
N GLN A 314 15.67 6.48 5.49
CA GLN A 314 14.42 7.26 5.43
C GLN A 314 13.19 6.40 5.65
N TYR A 315 13.03 5.28 4.91
CA TYR A 315 11.82 4.48 5.03
C TYR A 315 11.73 3.79 6.39
N LEU A 316 12.72 2.99 6.79
CA LEU A 316 12.70 2.28 8.07
C LEU A 316 12.74 3.25 9.25
N GLN A 317 13.48 4.35 9.15
CA GLN A 317 13.48 5.41 10.17
C GLN A 317 12.11 6.08 10.34
N GLY A 318 11.27 6.06 9.30
CA GLY A 318 9.93 6.63 9.27
C GLY A 318 8.80 5.64 9.65
N ILE A 319 9.10 4.43 10.12
CA ILE A 319 8.08 3.48 10.59
C ILE A 319 7.57 3.88 11.97
N TYR A 320 6.25 4.06 12.10
CA TYR A 320 5.58 4.54 13.31
C TYR A 320 4.68 3.48 13.97
N GLU A 321 5.12 2.24 13.94
CA GLU A 321 4.36 1.09 14.45
C GLU A 321 4.43 0.94 15.97
N MET A 322 5.60 1.10 16.59
CA MET A 322 5.80 1.01 18.04
C MET A 322 6.24 2.34 18.62
N PRO A 323 5.88 2.71 19.86
CA PRO A 323 6.45 3.86 20.55
C PRO A 323 7.97 3.75 20.72
N ALA A 324 8.71 4.83 20.43
CA ALA A 324 10.16 4.84 20.60
C ALA A 324 10.63 4.71 22.08
N SER A 325 9.70 4.83 23.04
CA SER A 325 9.95 4.63 24.49
C SER A 325 9.94 3.17 24.94
N TRP A 326 9.61 2.23 24.06
CA TRP A 326 9.60 0.81 24.41
C TRP A 326 11.02 0.23 24.50
N HIS A 327 11.13 -0.95 25.13
CA HIS A 327 12.41 -1.62 25.32
C HIS A 327 13.14 -1.86 23.97
N LEU A 328 14.44 -1.60 23.94
CA LEU A 328 15.25 -1.64 22.71
C LEU A 328 15.16 -2.98 21.96
N ASN A 329 15.12 -4.12 22.69
CA ASN A 329 15.00 -5.43 22.05
C ASN A 329 13.63 -5.60 21.32
N ALA A 330 12.55 -5.02 21.84
CA ALA A 330 11.27 -5.02 21.14
C ALA A 330 11.32 -4.17 19.88
N LEU A 331 11.97 -3.00 19.95
CA LEU A 331 12.16 -2.11 18.81
C LEU A 331 13.05 -2.75 17.73
N LYS A 332 14.14 -3.44 18.12
CA LYS A 332 14.99 -4.20 17.20
C LYS A 332 14.22 -5.33 16.52
N ALA A 333 13.43 -6.10 17.27
CA ALA A 333 12.59 -7.13 16.70
C ALA A 333 11.58 -6.56 15.67
N GLN A 334 10.98 -5.40 16.00
CA GLN A 334 10.10 -4.70 15.06
C GLN A 334 10.85 -4.18 13.83
N ALA A 335 12.04 -3.63 13.99
CA ALA A 335 12.84 -3.12 12.86
C ALA A 335 13.20 -4.24 11.87
N ILE A 336 13.62 -5.40 12.38
CA ILE A 336 13.93 -6.59 11.57
C ILE A 336 12.65 -7.10 10.86
N ALA A 337 11.54 -7.20 11.59
CA ALA A 337 10.27 -7.62 11.00
C ALA A 337 9.78 -6.64 9.93
N ALA A 338 9.87 -5.33 10.17
CA ALA A 338 9.47 -4.30 9.23
C ALA A 338 10.35 -4.29 7.97
N ARG A 339 11.67 -4.46 8.13
CA ARG A 339 12.64 -4.59 7.03
C ARG A 339 12.30 -5.79 6.16
N THR A 340 12.17 -6.95 6.76
CA THR A 340 11.86 -8.22 6.08
C THR A 340 10.51 -8.13 5.34
N TYR A 341 9.51 -7.56 5.99
CA TYR A 341 8.19 -7.34 5.38
C TYR A 341 8.29 -6.46 4.13
N ALA A 342 8.98 -5.33 4.22
CA ALA A 342 9.12 -4.40 3.11
C ALA A 342 9.86 -5.03 1.93
N ILE A 343 11.00 -5.71 2.16
CA ILE A 343 11.77 -6.43 1.14
C ILE A 343 10.86 -7.45 0.42
N ARG A 344 10.17 -8.29 1.18
CA ARG A 344 9.28 -9.30 0.61
C ARG A 344 8.07 -8.70 -0.10
N TYR A 345 7.40 -7.73 0.51
CA TYR A 345 6.19 -7.10 -0.04
C TYR A 345 6.46 -6.37 -1.36
N THR A 346 7.60 -5.70 -1.46
CA THR A 346 7.99 -4.95 -2.65
C THR A 346 8.68 -5.81 -3.71
N ASP A 347 8.88 -7.09 -3.48
CA ASP A 347 9.70 -7.95 -4.34
C ASP A 347 11.09 -7.32 -4.56
N ASN A 348 11.76 -7.04 -3.44
CA ASN A 348 13.07 -6.37 -3.41
C ASN A 348 13.09 -5.02 -4.15
N GLY A 349 12.12 -4.16 -3.87
CA GLY A 349 12.03 -2.80 -4.43
C GLY A 349 11.38 -2.68 -5.80
N LYS A 350 10.96 -3.77 -6.45
CA LYS A 350 10.31 -3.75 -7.77
C LYS A 350 8.88 -3.19 -7.74
N ARG A 351 8.23 -3.20 -6.58
CA ARG A 351 6.86 -2.70 -6.38
C ARG A 351 6.84 -1.64 -5.30
N SER A 352 5.86 -0.76 -5.35
CA SER A 352 5.65 0.24 -4.30
C SER A 352 4.99 -0.36 -3.06
N ILE A 353 5.16 0.34 -1.93
CA ILE A 353 4.53 0.01 -0.65
C ILE A 353 3.64 1.15 -0.17
N CYS A 354 2.50 0.83 0.42
CA CYS A 354 1.60 1.83 1.00
C CYS A 354 2.10 2.35 2.36
N THR A 355 1.53 3.47 2.83
CA THR A 355 1.96 4.17 4.05
C THR A 355 1.06 3.93 5.27
N THR A 356 0.05 3.07 5.13
CA THR A 356 -0.98 2.82 6.15
C THR A 356 -0.82 1.45 6.80
N GLU A 357 -1.65 1.15 7.81
CA GLU A 357 -1.71 -0.15 8.48
C GLU A 357 -2.01 -1.34 7.56
N ARG A 358 -2.42 -1.09 6.31
CA ARG A 358 -2.59 -2.15 5.29
C ARG A 358 -1.25 -2.74 4.83
N CYS A 359 -0.17 -1.97 4.96
CA CYS A 359 1.21 -2.37 4.73
C CYS A 359 2.02 -2.16 6.02
N GLN A 360 2.50 -0.92 6.23
CA GLN A 360 3.20 -0.48 7.44
C GLN A 360 2.90 1.00 7.67
N VAL A 361 2.67 1.42 8.91
CA VAL A 361 2.45 2.84 9.21
C VAL A 361 3.76 3.60 9.02
N PHE A 362 3.84 4.29 7.92
CA PHE A 362 4.99 5.10 7.54
C PHE A 362 4.67 6.59 7.55
N LYS A 363 5.55 7.40 8.13
CA LYS A 363 5.55 8.85 8.01
C LYS A 363 6.85 9.29 7.36
N ASN A 364 6.77 10.18 6.39
CA ASN A 364 7.97 10.69 5.73
C ASN A 364 8.74 11.67 6.64
N GLN A 365 9.07 11.17 7.83
CA GLN A 365 9.80 11.88 8.89
C GLN A 365 10.48 10.83 9.77
N LYS A 366 11.73 11.05 10.11
CA LYS A 366 12.46 10.18 11.06
C LYS A 366 11.78 10.24 12.43
N LYS A 367 11.58 9.07 13.02
CA LYS A 367 10.99 8.94 14.35
C LYS A 367 11.96 9.31 15.46
N GLY A 368 13.26 9.04 15.25
CA GLY A 368 14.33 9.33 16.19
C GLY A 368 14.37 8.42 17.42
N GLY A 369 15.23 8.77 18.38
CA GLY A 369 15.35 8.10 19.68
C GLY A 369 15.76 6.63 19.58
N ALA A 370 15.26 5.80 20.48
CA ALA A 370 15.61 4.38 20.51
C ALA A 370 15.11 3.61 19.26
N TRP A 371 14.15 4.15 18.49
CA TRP A 371 13.76 3.56 17.22
C TRP A 371 14.89 3.69 16.18
N GLU A 372 15.48 4.88 16.06
CA GLU A 372 16.61 5.10 15.16
C GLU A 372 17.81 4.20 15.54
N GLN A 373 18.10 4.08 16.85
CA GLN A 373 19.11 3.16 17.37
C GLN A 373 18.80 1.71 16.96
N ALA A 374 17.54 1.26 17.12
CA ALA A 374 17.12 -0.09 16.77
C ALA A 374 17.30 -0.40 15.27
N VAL A 375 16.94 0.53 14.39
CA VAL A 375 17.12 0.40 12.94
C VAL A 375 18.59 0.30 12.58
N ASN A 376 19.42 1.21 13.13
CA ASN A 376 20.87 1.26 12.83
C ASN A 376 21.60 0.02 13.34
N GLU A 377 21.31 -0.44 14.57
CA GLU A 377 21.96 -1.61 15.17
C GLU A 377 21.54 -2.95 14.53
N THR A 378 20.44 -2.95 13.78
CA THR A 378 19.94 -4.14 13.05
C THR A 378 20.04 -3.98 11.54
N LYS A 379 20.86 -3.02 11.05
CA LYS A 379 21.04 -2.81 9.61
C LYS A 379 21.49 -4.11 8.93
N GLY A 380 20.85 -4.46 7.79
CA GLY A 380 21.10 -5.71 7.07
C GLY A 380 20.55 -6.98 7.74
N TRP A 381 19.82 -6.88 8.89
CA TRP A 381 19.25 -8.04 9.53
C TRP A 381 17.85 -8.34 8.97
N VAL A 382 17.69 -9.52 8.36
CA VAL A 382 16.46 -9.97 7.69
C VAL A 382 16.08 -11.37 8.17
N LEU A 383 14.81 -11.64 8.35
CA LEU A 383 14.31 -12.97 8.66
C LEU A 383 14.13 -13.77 7.37
N VAL A 384 14.87 -14.87 7.28
CA VAL A 384 14.85 -15.76 6.11
C VAL A 384 14.46 -17.19 6.48
N ASP A 385 13.96 -17.93 5.50
CA ASP A 385 13.70 -19.38 5.61
C ASP A 385 14.97 -20.21 5.37
N GLY A 386 14.85 -21.53 5.38
CA GLY A 386 15.96 -22.45 5.14
C GLY A 386 16.60 -22.36 3.75
N SER A 387 15.97 -21.67 2.80
CA SER A 387 16.49 -21.40 1.46
C SER A 387 17.11 -19.99 1.32
N GLY A 388 17.17 -19.21 2.41
CA GLY A 388 17.69 -17.85 2.40
C GLY A 388 16.70 -16.81 1.87
N GLN A 389 15.42 -17.17 1.68
CA GLN A 389 14.43 -16.22 1.18
C GLN A 389 13.70 -15.50 2.32
N PRO A 390 13.45 -14.17 2.18
CA PRO A 390 12.72 -13.41 3.19
C PRO A 390 11.34 -14.01 3.47
N VAL A 391 11.05 -14.28 4.74
CA VAL A 391 9.76 -14.84 5.16
C VAL A 391 8.67 -13.76 5.28
N SER A 392 7.41 -14.18 5.39
CA SER A 392 6.31 -13.26 5.68
C SER A 392 6.34 -12.84 7.15
N THR A 393 6.76 -11.60 7.42
CA THR A 393 6.90 -11.04 8.76
C THR A 393 5.76 -10.08 9.10
N GLN A 394 4.52 -10.51 8.90
CA GLN A 394 3.37 -9.75 9.36
C GLN A 394 3.41 -9.56 10.87
N TYR A 395 2.85 -8.48 11.37
CA TYR A 395 2.73 -8.18 12.78
C TYR A 395 1.47 -7.36 13.06
N ALA A 396 1.05 -7.34 14.30
CA ALA A 396 -0.08 -6.52 14.74
C ALA A 396 0.14 -6.06 16.19
N SER A 397 -0.61 -5.04 16.63
CA SER A 397 -0.52 -4.54 18.01
C SER A 397 -0.76 -5.66 19.03
N THR A 398 -1.71 -6.55 18.76
CA THR A 398 -2.11 -7.62 19.67
C THR A 398 -2.70 -8.81 18.94
N HIS A 399 -2.53 -10.00 19.50
CA HIS A 399 -3.17 -11.24 19.08
C HIS A 399 -4.08 -11.83 20.15
N GLY A 400 -4.14 -11.19 21.33
CA GLY A 400 -4.88 -11.71 22.47
C GLY A 400 -4.30 -12.97 23.07
N GLY A 401 -3.02 -13.27 22.82
CA GLY A 401 -2.35 -14.46 23.28
C GLY A 401 -2.46 -15.69 22.37
N TYR A 402 -2.94 -15.51 21.14
CA TYR A 402 -2.89 -16.56 20.12
C TYR A 402 -2.49 -15.98 18.75
N ALA A 403 -1.40 -16.48 18.20
CA ALA A 403 -0.92 -16.15 16.85
C ALA A 403 -1.06 -17.34 15.91
N ASN A 404 -1.52 -17.12 14.66
CA ASN A 404 -1.67 -18.18 13.66
C ASN A 404 -0.33 -18.83 13.28
N THR A 405 0.78 -18.09 13.42
CA THR A 405 2.13 -18.54 13.06
C THR A 405 2.80 -19.36 14.15
N SER A 406 2.52 -19.10 15.42
CA SER A 406 3.21 -19.71 16.57
C SER A 406 2.29 -20.36 17.62
N GLY A 407 0.98 -20.22 17.45
CA GLY A 407 0.00 -20.79 18.39
C GLY A 407 -0.21 -19.93 19.64
N TRP A 408 -0.44 -20.58 20.76
CA TRP A 408 -0.72 -19.92 22.06
C TRP A 408 0.52 -19.23 22.62
N ASP A 409 0.37 -17.99 23.02
CA ASP A 409 1.43 -17.10 23.49
C ASP A 409 1.21 -16.73 24.97
N THR A 410 1.70 -17.57 25.86
CA THR A 410 1.64 -17.38 27.32
C THR A 410 3.03 -17.29 27.92
N THR A 411 3.17 -16.61 29.08
CA THR A 411 4.46 -16.38 29.76
C THR A 411 5.06 -17.67 30.33
N ASP A 412 4.23 -18.60 30.78
CA ASP A 412 4.64 -19.90 31.27
C ASP A 412 3.64 -20.96 30.84
N LYS A 413 4.08 -22.20 30.86
CA LYS A 413 3.29 -23.37 30.48
C LYS A 413 2.93 -24.24 31.69
N SER A 414 3.15 -23.73 32.92
CA SER A 414 2.97 -24.49 34.15
C SER A 414 1.52 -24.84 34.47
N GLY A 415 0.56 -24.15 33.82
CA GLY A 415 -0.86 -24.32 34.09
C GLY A 415 -1.35 -23.70 35.40
N SER A 416 -0.49 -23.06 36.18
CA SER A 416 -0.87 -22.43 37.45
C SER A 416 -1.39 -21.01 37.27
N GLY A 417 -2.49 -20.67 37.98
CA GLY A 417 -3.09 -19.33 37.93
C GLY A 417 -4.02 -19.10 36.73
N ASN A 418 -4.56 -17.88 36.65
CA ASN A 418 -5.44 -17.47 35.57
C ASN A 418 -4.61 -17.28 34.29
N TRP A 419 -5.03 -17.92 33.20
CA TRP A 419 -4.36 -17.78 31.91
C TRP A 419 -4.16 -16.34 31.49
N ALA A 420 -5.17 -15.49 31.65
CA ALA A 420 -5.10 -14.09 31.24
C ALA A 420 -3.96 -13.32 31.93
N ASP A 421 -3.69 -13.62 33.22
CA ASP A 421 -2.63 -12.96 33.97
C ASP A 421 -1.23 -13.38 33.50
N ARG A 422 -1.13 -14.56 32.87
CA ARG A 422 0.11 -15.11 32.32
C ARG A 422 0.39 -14.68 30.89
N ALA A 423 -0.62 -14.15 30.18
CA ALA A 423 -0.48 -13.74 28.79
C ALA A 423 0.49 -12.54 28.66
N TRP A 424 1.45 -12.65 27.75
CA TRP A 424 2.45 -11.60 27.50
C TRP A 424 1.82 -10.25 27.21
N GLU A 425 0.77 -10.20 26.39
CA GLU A 425 0.09 -8.95 26.05
C GLU A 425 -0.61 -8.30 27.24
N ASN A 426 -1.17 -9.10 28.16
CA ASN A 426 -1.75 -8.57 29.40
C ASN A 426 -0.67 -8.02 30.32
N LYS A 427 0.47 -8.71 30.45
CA LYS A 427 1.63 -8.20 31.19
C LYS A 427 2.14 -6.88 30.63
N ALA A 428 2.14 -6.72 29.30
CA ALA A 428 2.46 -5.45 28.65
C ALA A 428 1.37 -4.38 28.79
N LYS A 429 0.24 -4.69 29.43
CA LYS A 429 -0.94 -3.80 29.58
C LYS A 429 -1.49 -3.35 28.23
N SER A 430 -1.61 -4.28 27.27
CA SER A 430 -2.21 -3.99 25.97
C SER A 430 -3.67 -3.55 26.14
N PRO A 431 -4.05 -2.36 25.67
CA PRO A 431 -5.45 -1.91 25.73
C PRO A 431 -6.35 -2.69 24.76
N TRP A 432 -5.75 -3.45 23.85
CA TRP A 432 -6.43 -4.25 22.84
C TRP A 432 -6.58 -5.72 23.25
N PHE A 433 -6.02 -6.11 24.36
CA PHE A 433 -6.01 -7.50 24.81
C PHE A 433 -7.42 -8.05 25.02
N TYR A 434 -8.35 -7.21 25.49
CA TYR A 434 -9.64 -7.65 25.98
C TYR A 434 -10.74 -6.65 25.57
N LYS A 435 -11.54 -6.96 24.54
CA LYS A 435 -12.54 -6.07 23.93
C LYS A 435 -13.77 -6.81 23.43
N ALA A 436 -14.89 -6.09 23.32
CA ALA A 436 -16.07 -6.58 22.61
C ALA A 436 -15.87 -6.56 21.10
N TRP A 437 -16.50 -7.50 20.43
CA TRP A 437 -16.37 -7.71 18.99
C TRP A 437 -17.70 -7.68 18.28
N TYR A 438 -17.64 -7.25 17.04
CA TYR A 438 -18.79 -7.17 16.15
C TYR A 438 -18.58 -8.05 14.90
N ARG A 439 -19.66 -8.34 14.20
CA ARG A 439 -19.61 -9.05 12.92
C ARG A 439 -18.84 -8.22 11.89
N ALA A 440 -18.27 -8.87 10.90
CA ALA A 440 -17.61 -8.22 9.77
C ALA A 440 -18.55 -7.17 9.13
N GLY A 441 -18.00 -5.99 8.81
CA GLY A 441 -18.77 -4.87 8.27
C GLY A 441 -19.26 -3.87 9.32
N TYR A 442 -18.91 -4.05 10.60
CA TYR A 442 -19.17 -3.02 11.60
C TYR A 442 -18.49 -1.71 11.22
N SER A 443 -19.26 -0.63 11.17
CA SER A 443 -18.75 0.74 11.08
C SER A 443 -19.41 1.59 12.17
N LYS A 444 -18.69 2.58 12.72
CA LYS A 444 -19.17 3.44 13.81
C LYS A 444 -20.46 4.22 13.46
N THR A 445 -20.73 4.46 12.20
CA THR A 445 -21.77 5.38 11.71
C THR A 445 -23.15 4.76 11.48
N GLY A 446 -23.39 3.53 11.92
CA GLY A 446 -24.73 2.93 11.76
C GLY A 446 -24.78 1.42 11.80
N ALA A 447 -23.64 0.76 11.77
CA ALA A 447 -23.58 -0.69 11.72
C ALA A 447 -23.68 -1.37 13.10
N SER A 448 -23.72 -0.60 14.18
CA SER A 448 -24.12 -1.09 15.51
C SER A 448 -25.61 -1.47 15.59
N CYS A 449 -26.34 -1.25 14.51
CA CYS A 449 -27.79 -1.52 14.46
C CYS A 449 -28.59 -0.85 15.58
N GLY A 450 -28.26 0.40 15.85
CA GLY A 450 -28.90 1.19 16.87
C GLY A 450 -28.47 0.86 18.30
N ARG A 451 -27.38 0.09 18.46
CA ARG A 451 -26.73 -0.09 19.77
C ARG A 451 -25.61 0.92 19.92
N SER A 452 -25.64 1.68 21.02
CA SER A 452 -24.58 2.62 21.37
C SER A 452 -23.42 1.97 22.13
N HIS A 453 -23.55 0.70 22.52
CA HIS A 453 -22.58 -0.02 23.34
C HIS A 453 -22.69 -1.55 23.14
N PRO A 454 -21.65 -2.33 23.45
CA PRO A 454 -21.64 -3.79 23.33
C PRO A 454 -22.30 -4.51 24.53
N TRP A 455 -22.79 -3.77 25.53
CA TRP A 455 -23.30 -4.35 26.75
C TRP A 455 -24.69 -4.96 26.52
N LEU A 456 -24.99 -5.99 27.29
CA LEU A 456 -26.26 -6.68 27.30
C LEU A 456 -26.97 -6.37 28.60
N SER A 457 -28.27 -6.09 28.55
CA SER A 457 -29.10 -6.13 29.75
C SER A 457 -29.24 -7.56 30.25
N GLU A 458 -29.63 -7.74 31.50
CA GLU A 458 -29.91 -9.08 32.07
C GLU A 458 -30.94 -9.84 31.20
N LYS A 459 -32.00 -9.17 30.73
CA LYS A 459 -33.01 -9.76 29.83
C LYS A 459 -32.39 -10.27 28.52
N GLU A 460 -31.51 -9.49 27.89
CA GLU A 460 -30.83 -9.89 26.65
C GLU A 460 -29.85 -11.04 26.88
N PHE A 461 -29.14 -11.03 28.01
CA PHE A 461 -28.22 -12.12 28.34
C PHE A 461 -28.98 -13.41 28.68
N ALA A 462 -30.05 -13.32 29.48
CA ALA A 462 -30.95 -14.44 29.77
C ALA A 462 -31.60 -15.02 28.50
N ASP A 463 -31.96 -14.17 27.54
CA ASP A 463 -32.48 -14.61 26.23
C ASP A 463 -31.48 -15.47 25.44
N ILE A 464 -30.19 -15.16 25.51
CA ILE A 464 -29.13 -15.98 24.90
C ILE A 464 -29.03 -17.34 25.60
N ILE A 465 -29.17 -17.37 26.94
CA ILE A 465 -29.15 -18.63 27.70
C ILE A 465 -30.41 -19.45 27.41
N ASN A 466 -31.59 -18.82 27.31
CA ASN A 466 -32.81 -19.48 26.90
C ASN A 466 -32.71 -20.07 25.48
N ALA A 467 -32.05 -19.37 24.58
CA ALA A 467 -31.75 -19.89 23.25
C ALA A 467 -30.89 -21.16 23.31
N TRP A 468 -29.87 -21.21 24.19
CA TRP A 468 -29.08 -22.41 24.40
C TRP A 468 -29.90 -23.57 24.95
N ILE A 469 -30.81 -23.33 25.93
CA ILE A 469 -31.69 -24.35 26.49
C ILE A 469 -32.58 -24.96 25.38
N VAL A 470 -33.23 -24.12 24.57
CA VAL A 470 -34.06 -24.55 23.45
C VAL A 470 -33.25 -25.27 22.38
N GLN A 471 -32.04 -24.82 22.08
CA GLN A 471 -31.14 -25.46 21.13
C GLN A 471 -30.74 -26.86 21.57
N LYS A 472 -30.56 -27.09 22.88
CA LYS A 472 -30.21 -28.37 23.48
C LYS A 472 -31.41 -29.35 23.52
N ASN A 473 -32.58 -28.81 23.86
CA ASN A 473 -33.82 -29.58 23.98
C ASN A 473 -34.94 -28.89 23.22
N PRO A 474 -35.00 -29.04 21.89
CA PRO A 474 -35.95 -28.25 21.06
C PRO A 474 -37.42 -28.48 21.41
N ASN A 475 -37.79 -29.67 21.84
CA ASN A 475 -39.14 -30.03 22.26
C ASN A 475 -40.22 -29.55 21.29
N GLY A 476 -39.98 -29.71 19.98
CA GLY A 476 -40.86 -29.27 18.89
C GLY A 476 -40.63 -27.82 18.42
N ALA A 477 -39.67 -27.08 19.04
CA ALA A 477 -39.31 -25.72 18.58
C ALA A 477 -38.51 -25.75 17.28
N ASP A 478 -38.81 -24.83 16.38
CA ASP A 478 -38.03 -24.59 15.16
C ASP A 478 -36.71 -23.86 15.51
N THR A 479 -35.62 -24.60 15.65
CA THR A 479 -34.30 -24.04 16.00
C THR A 479 -33.74 -23.10 14.94
N SER A 480 -34.24 -23.12 13.70
CA SER A 480 -33.82 -22.18 12.66
C SER A 480 -34.24 -20.73 12.97
N ARG A 481 -35.23 -20.55 13.85
CA ARG A 481 -35.70 -19.26 14.35
C ARG A 481 -34.86 -18.72 15.52
N ILE A 482 -33.86 -19.45 15.99
CA ILE A 482 -32.86 -18.95 16.95
C ILE A 482 -31.92 -18.01 16.20
N GLN A 483 -32.34 -16.80 16.01
CA GLN A 483 -31.66 -15.73 15.29
C GLN A 483 -31.73 -14.46 16.15
N PRO A 484 -30.84 -13.45 15.93
CA PRO A 484 -30.93 -12.20 16.65
C PRO A 484 -32.33 -11.57 16.50
N VAL A 485 -32.94 -11.14 17.60
CA VAL A 485 -34.26 -10.45 17.56
C VAL A 485 -34.24 -9.21 16.64
N THR A 486 -33.07 -8.66 16.42
CA THR A 486 -32.84 -7.48 15.57
C THR A 486 -32.57 -7.81 14.10
N ILE A 487 -32.61 -9.09 13.66
CA ILE A 487 -32.13 -9.51 12.34
C ILE A 487 -32.82 -8.81 11.16
N ASN A 488 -34.09 -8.45 11.29
CA ASN A 488 -34.82 -7.76 10.23
C ASN A 488 -34.37 -6.30 10.07
N ARG A 489 -33.95 -5.67 11.18
CA ARG A 489 -33.34 -4.34 11.19
C ARG A 489 -31.84 -4.43 10.87
N CYS A 490 -31.19 -5.45 11.39
CA CYS A 490 -29.73 -5.67 11.35
C CYS A 490 -29.41 -6.89 10.50
N LYS A 491 -29.66 -6.79 9.20
CA LYS A 491 -29.51 -7.91 8.25
C LYS A 491 -28.10 -8.50 8.28
N ILE A 492 -27.98 -9.79 8.52
CA ILE A 492 -26.73 -10.52 8.46
C ILE A 492 -26.53 -11.06 7.04
N ASN A 493 -25.44 -10.67 6.40
CA ASN A 493 -25.19 -10.97 4.98
C ASN A 493 -26.35 -10.56 4.06
N GLY A 494 -26.99 -9.42 4.37
CA GLY A 494 -28.12 -8.91 3.60
C GLY A 494 -29.45 -9.64 3.81
N LYS A 495 -29.49 -10.69 4.66
CA LYS A 495 -30.68 -11.51 4.90
C LYS A 495 -31.37 -11.11 6.21
N GLY A 496 -32.68 -10.94 6.15
CA GLY A 496 -33.56 -10.91 7.31
C GLY A 496 -33.92 -12.34 7.77
N GLY A 497 -34.86 -12.46 8.70
CA GLY A 497 -35.31 -13.72 9.23
C GLY A 497 -36.65 -13.64 9.94
N ASN A 498 -37.03 -14.74 10.57
CA ASN A 498 -38.21 -14.85 11.43
C ASN A 498 -37.81 -15.28 12.84
N PRO A 499 -37.09 -14.41 13.62
CA PRO A 499 -36.60 -14.75 14.95
C PRO A 499 -37.78 -14.94 15.93
N TYR A 500 -37.61 -15.83 16.89
CA TYR A 500 -38.43 -15.80 18.09
C TYR A 500 -38.26 -14.47 18.81
N SER A 501 -39.33 -13.86 19.29
CA SER A 501 -39.26 -12.79 20.30
C SER A 501 -38.61 -13.34 21.58
N MET A 502 -38.13 -12.47 22.47
CA MET A 502 -37.59 -12.90 23.77
C MET A 502 -38.59 -13.65 24.61
N ASP A 503 -39.88 -13.23 24.56
CA ASP A 503 -40.94 -13.84 25.36
C ASP A 503 -41.41 -15.18 24.76
N GLU A 504 -41.47 -15.34 23.43
CA GLU A 504 -41.67 -16.65 22.77
C GLU A 504 -40.54 -17.61 23.14
N LEU A 505 -39.29 -17.17 23.06
CA LEU A 505 -38.14 -18.03 23.35
C LEU A 505 -38.08 -18.41 24.84
N LYS A 506 -38.44 -17.48 25.73
CA LYS A 506 -38.59 -17.78 27.17
C LYS A 506 -39.66 -18.87 27.38
N SER A 507 -40.85 -18.76 26.76
CA SER A 507 -41.90 -19.75 26.87
C SER A 507 -41.50 -21.12 26.31
N LEU A 508 -40.68 -21.16 25.27
CA LEU A 508 -40.12 -22.40 24.73
C LEU A 508 -39.08 -22.99 25.71
N ALA A 509 -38.23 -22.16 26.30
CA ALA A 509 -37.25 -22.60 27.29
C ALA A 509 -37.94 -23.16 28.56
N ASP A 510 -39.07 -22.61 28.99
CA ASP A 510 -39.87 -23.15 30.09
C ASP A 510 -40.31 -24.60 29.81
N LYS A 511 -40.79 -24.85 28.57
CA LYS A 511 -41.15 -26.21 28.12
C LYS A 511 -39.96 -27.14 27.94
N SER A 512 -38.78 -26.61 27.73
CA SER A 512 -37.51 -27.33 27.45
C SER A 512 -36.68 -27.59 28.71
N GLY A 513 -37.23 -27.39 29.89
CA GLY A 513 -36.56 -27.63 31.15
C GLY A 513 -36.51 -26.37 32.05
N GLY A 514 -37.19 -25.25 31.66
CA GLY A 514 -37.41 -24.01 32.39
C GLY A 514 -36.55 -22.85 31.95
N ALA A 515 -37.15 -21.67 31.92
CA ALA A 515 -36.48 -20.47 31.47
C ALA A 515 -35.57 -19.83 32.54
N VAL A 516 -34.49 -19.24 32.08
CA VAL A 516 -33.65 -18.32 32.87
C VAL A 516 -34.28 -16.93 32.79
N THR A 517 -34.51 -16.33 33.95
CA THR A 517 -35.08 -14.98 34.09
C THR A 517 -34.17 -14.02 34.88
N SER A 518 -33.27 -14.57 35.69
CA SER A 518 -32.25 -13.77 36.38
C SER A 518 -30.93 -14.52 36.47
N ILE A 519 -29.85 -13.77 36.53
CA ILE A 519 -28.47 -14.27 36.58
C ILE A 519 -27.69 -13.49 37.61
N SER A 520 -27.42 -14.12 38.77
CA SER A 520 -26.73 -13.47 39.87
C SER A 520 -25.20 -13.45 39.70
N SER A 521 -24.64 -14.44 39.01
CA SER A 521 -23.20 -14.45 38.74
C SER A 521 -22.87 -15.19 37.43
N VAL A 522 -21.73 -14.85 36.86
CA VAL A 522 -21.10 -15.55 35.76
C VAL A 522 -19.62 -15.73 36.04
N THR A 523 -19.11 -16.93 35.80
CA THR A 523 -17.69 -17.27 35.87
C THR A 523 -17.28 -18.04 34.63
N VAL A 524 -16.19 -17.61 34.00
CA VAL A 524 -15.65 -18.25 32.81
C VAL A 524 -14.32 -18.91 33.16
N SER A 525 -14.17 -20.18 32.83
CA SER A 525 -12.92 -20.92 33.01
C SER A 525 -12.19 -21.14 31.69
N HIS A 526 -10.87 -21.07 31.76
CA HIS A 526 -9.97 -21.27 30.64
C HIS A 526 -9.02 -22.42 30.94
N ASN A 527 -8.55 -23.11 29.88
CA ASN A 527 -7.44 -24.05 30.01
C ASN A 527 -6.09 -23.30 30.00
N ASP A 528 -5.01 -24.03 30.16
CA ASP A 528 -3.65 -23.47 30.22
C ASP A 528 -3.21 -22.72 28.97
N SER A 529 -3.80 -23.04 27.83
CA SER A 529 -3.56 -22.36 26.56
C SER A 529 -4.41 -21.09 26.38
N GLY A 530 -5.36 -20.81 27.29
CA GLY A 530 -6.27 -19.67 27.22
C GLY A 530 -7.60 -19.94 26.52
N GLN A 531 -7.82 -21.15 26.02
CA GLN A 531 -9.10 -21.51 25.41
C GLN A 531 -10.21 -21.52 26.48
N THR A 532 -11.35 -20.91 26.18
CA THR A 532 -12.53 -20.92 27.03
C THR A 532 -13.12 -22.32 27.09
N VAL A 533 -13.15 -22.89 28.28
CA VAL A 533 -13.64 -24.26 28.52
C VAL A 533 -15.09 -24.28 28.92
N ASN A 534 -15.46 -23.44 29.92
CA ASN A 534 -16.79 -23.47 30.50
C ASN A 534 -17.27 -22.06 30.91
N VAL A 535 -18.57 -21.83 30.79
CA VAL A 535 -19.31 -20.69 31.32
C VAL A 535 -20.24 -21.22 32.41
N ARG A 536 -19.93 -20.90 33.68
CA ARG A 536 -20.75 -21.25 34.85
C ARG A 536 -21.60 -20.04 35.22
N LEU A 537 -22.90 -20.24 35.27
CA LEU A 537 -23.91 -19.24 35.57
C LEU A 537 -24.66 -19.63 36.87
N GLU A 538 -24.87 -18.66 37.76
CA GLU A 538 -25.81 -18.80 38.88
C GLU A 538 -27.10 -18.08 38.49
N THR A 539 -28.20 -18.82 38.42
CA THR A 539 -29.44 -18.34 37.88
C THR A 539 -30.62 -18.62 38.80
N ASN A 540 -31.80 -18.07 38.51
CA ASN A 540 -33.05 -18.46 39.19
C ASN A 540 -33.34 -19.98 39.14
N ARG A 541 -32.62 -20.72 38.31
CA ARG A 541 -32.74 -22.18 38.13
C ARG A 541 -31.58 -22.97 38.75
N GLY A 542 -30.79 -22.33 39.59
CA GLY A 542 -29.55 -22.89 40.11
C GLY A 542 -28.38 -22.71 39.14
N ILE A 543 -27.42 -23.60 39.26
CA ILE A 543 -26.16 -23.52 38.48
C ILE A 543 -26.36 -24.11 37.11
N ILE A 544 -26.03 -23.36 36.07
CA ILE A 544 -25.96 -23.81 34.69
C ILE A 544 -24.51 -23.78 34.22
N ASN A 545 -24.03 -24.88 33.64
CA ASN A 545 -22.72 -24.94 33.02
C ASN A 545 -22.86 -25.11 31.51
N ILE A 546 -22.26 -24.20 30.74
CA ILE A 546 -22.31 -24.21 29.29
C ILE A 546 -20.86 -24.36 28.78
N PRO A 547 -20.55 -25.40 27.98
CA PRO A 547 -19.24 -25.50 27.33
C PRO A 547 -18.91 -24.24 26.52
N GLY A 548 -17.68 -23.75 26.61
CA GLY A 548 -17.28 -22.51 25.96
C GLY A 548 -17.55 -22.46 24.44
N SER A 549 -17.39 -23.60 23.76
CA SER A 549 -17.73 -23.72 22.34
C SER A 549 -19.22 -23.59 22.06
N GLU A 550 -20.06 -24.14 22.93
CA GLU A 550 -21.52 -24.06 22.80
C GLU A 550 -22.02 -22.65 23.09
N PHE A 551 -21.49 -22.02 24.19
CA PHE A 551 -21.82 -20.62 24.48
C PHE A 551 -21.46 -19.72 23.31
N LYS A 552 -20.26 -19.87 22.72
CA LYS A 552 -19.85 -19.12 21.54
C LYS A 552 -20.82 -19.32 20.37
N THR A 553 -21.25 -20.54 20.13
CA THR A 553 -22.17 -20.86 19.04
C THR A 553 -23.51 -20.15 19.24
N ILE A 554 -24.12 -20.31 20.44
CA ILE A 554 -25.42 -19.71 20.71
C ILE A 554 -25.35 -18.19 20.79
N PHE A 555 -24.27 -17.63 21.36
CA PHE A 555 -24.04 -16.18 21.35
C PHE A 555 -23.99 -15.64 19.93
N ASN A 556 -23.24 -16.29 19.04
CA ASN A 556 -23.13 -15.89 17.64
C ASN A 556 -24.43 -16.07 16.83
N LEU A 557 -25.32 -16.96 17.26
CA LEU A 557 -26.67 -17.10 16.66
C LEU A 557 -27.65 -16.05 17.18
N ARG A 558 -27.67 -15.77 18.50
CA ARG A 558 -28.75 -15.04 19.14
C ARG A 558 -28.41 -13.61 19.55
N ALA A 559 -27.14 -13.29 19.80
CA ALA A 559 -26.75 -11.96 20.30
C ALA A 559 -27.29 -10.82 19.46
N PRO A 560 -27.81 -9.74 20.09
CA PRO A 560 -28.46 -8.63 19.38
C PRO A 560 -27.46 -7.79 18.60
N GLY A 561 -27.95 -7.08 17.60
CA GLY A 561 -27.14 -6.23 16.73
C GLY A 561 -26.12 -7.06 15.95
N TYR A 562 -24.88 -6.58 15.92
CA TYR A 562 -23.76 -7.27 15.28
C TYR A 562 -22.76 -7.84 16.29
N LEU A 563 -23.13 -8.00 17.55
CA LEU A 563 -22.26 -8.60 18.56
C LEU A 563 -21.82 -10.02 18.15
N ARG A 564 -20.54 -10.33 18.37
CA ARG A 564 -19.96 -11.59 17.94
C ARG A 564 -18.72 -11.97 18.74
N ILE A 565 -18.51 -13.24 18.99
CA ILE A 565 -17.23 -13.84 19.35
C ILE A 565 -16.53 -14.26 18.06
N PRO A 566 -15.42 -13.60 17.66
CA PRO A 566 -14.91 -13.64 16.28
C PRO A 566 -14.13 -14.90 15.89
N GLN A 567 -13.52 -15.63 16.84
CA GLN A 567 -12.64 -16.75 16.53
C GLN A 567 -13.39 -17.87 15.82
N SER A 568 -12.85 -18.38 14.71
CA SER A 568 -13.50 -19.45 13.93
C SER A 568 -13.26 -20.86 14.49
N ARG A 569 -12.05 -21.13 15.01
CA ARG A 569 -11.60 -22.49 15.34
C ARG A 569 -11.75 -22.89 16.81
N PHE A 570 -11.84 -21.92 17.73
CA PHE A 570 -11.88 -22.16 19.18
C PHE A 570 -12.72 -21.09 19.88
N ALA A 571 -13.07 -21.33 21.14
CA ALA A 571 -13.67 -20.34 22.01
C ALA A 571 -12.58 -19.58 22.77
N PHE A 572 -12.62 -18.24 22.74
CA PHE A 572 -11.55 -17.41 23.32
C PHE A 572 -12.11 -16.06 23.76
N PHE A 573 -12.85 -16.12 24.87
CA PHE A 573 -13.61 -14.99 25.39
C PHE A 573 -13.74 -15.09 26.91
N ASN A 574 -14.14 -13.99 27.52
CA ASN A 574 -14.62 -13.92 28.89
C ASN A 574 -15.94 -13.15 28.95
N ILE A 575 -16.62 -13.20 30.08
CA ILE A 575 -17.87 -12.48 30.32
C ILE A 575 -17.70 -11.67 31.60
N ASP A 576 -17.83 -10.37 31.48
CA ASP A 576 -17.88 -9.46 32.62
C ASP A 576 -19.33 -9.20 33.02
N HIS A 577 -19.58 -9.20 34.32
CA HIS A 577 -20.84 -8.84 34.96
C HIS A 577 -20.66 -7.58 35.81
N LYS A 578 -21.46 -6.54 35.55
CA LYS A 578 -21.55 -5.37 36.41
C LYS A 578 -22.74 -5.55 37.34
N ARG A 579 -22.47 -5.80 38.59
CA ARG A 579 -23.48 -5.86 39.67
C ARG A 579 -23.97 -4.48 40.07
#